data_9de76d0155a0f2bc34c2090df3a9962d
#
_entry.id   9de76d0155a0f2bc34c2090df3a9962d
#
_cell.length_a   1.000
_cell.length_b   1.000
_cell.length_c   1.000
_cell.angle_alpha   90.00
_cell.angle_beta   90.00
_cell.angle_gamma   90.00
#
_symmetry.space_group_name_H-M   'P 1'
#
loop_
_entity.id
_entity.type
_entity.pdbx_description
1 polymer ?
#
loop_
_entity_poly.entity_id
_entity_poly.type
_entity_poly.pdbx_seq_one_letter_code
_entity_poly.pdbx_strand_id
1 'polypeptide(L)'
;HSCFILDNGSVKCWGANASGQLGLGDTNSRGDNSSEMGDNLTVIDLGTGRTVRDIEAGDNHTCAILDDSSVKCWGSNASGQLGLGHTDSRGDGLNEMGDNLTAVDLGTGRTATAIAAGYQHTCAILDNSSIKCWGLNDSGQLGQGDTNNRGDGIGGNPNNLPSIDLGSGKTARAISAGDSHTCAILDNASIKCWGSNISGELG
;
A
#
# COMPACT_ATOMS: atom_id res chain seq x y z
N HIS A 1 6.03 12.30 -0.52
CA HIS A 1 7.23 11.63 -0.02
C HIS A 1 7.78 10.65 -1.07
N SER A 2 9.02 10.21 -0.89
CA SER A 2 9.70 9.26 -1.78
C SER A 2 10.40 8.20 -0.96
N CYS A 3 10.41 6.96 -1.46
CA CYS A 3 11.08 5.83 -0.84
C CYS A 3 11.99 5.12 -1.85
N PHE A 4 13.05 4.51 -1.37
CA PHE A 4 14.03 3.81 -2.18
C PHE A 4 14.53 2.53 -1.50
N ILE A 5 14.61 1.44 -2.26
CA ILE A 5 15.20 0.18 -1.82
C ILE A 5 16.69 0.21 -2.14
N LEU A 6 17.53 0.00 -1.13
CA LEU A 6 18.98 -0.08 -1.28
C LEU A 6 19.42 -1.47 -1.76
N ASP A 7 20.65 -1.61 -2.23
CA ASP A 7 21.22 -2.86 -2.75
C ASP A 7 21.17 -4.03 -1.75
N ASN A 8 21.16 -3.71 -0.45
CA ASN A 8 21.06 -4.70 0.63
C ASN A 8 19.61 -5.02 1.03
N GLY A 9 18.60 -4.48 0.30
CA GLY A 9 17.19 -4.68 0.56
C GLY A 9 16.63 -3.84 1.71
N SER A 10 17.40 -2.94 2.32
CA SER A 10 16.88 -1.99 3.29
C SER A 10 16.23 -0.79 2.59
N VAL A 11 15.43 0.00 3.31
CA VAL A 11 14.65 1.11 2.76
C VAL A 11 14.99 2.42 3.45
N LYS A 12 15.06 3.49 2.68
CA LYS A 12 15.07 4.88 3.16
C LYS A 12 13.96 5.67 2.48
N CYS A 13 13.27 6.49 3.26
CA CYS A 13 12.21 7.40 2.77
C CYS A 13 12.51 8.83 3.22
N TRP A 14 12.11 9.82 2.41
CA TRP A 14 12.27 11.24 2.69
C TRP A 14 11.09 12.04 2.11
N GLY A 15 11.00 13.31 2.47
CA GLY A 15 9.92 14.22 2.12
C GLY A 15 8.96 14.43 3.29
N ALA A 16 7.67 14.64 2.98
CA ALA A 16 6.62 14.88 3.96
C ALA A 16 6.42 13.69 4.90
N ASN A 17 6.17 13.96 6.20
CA ASN A 17 6.00 12.96 7.23
C ASN A 17 4.87 13.27 8.24
N ALA A 18 3.95 14.16 7.92
CA ALA A 18 2.91 14.57 8.87
C ALA A 18 2.01 13.43 9.38
N SER A 19 1.98 12.31 8.67
CA SER A 19 1.20 11.11 9.02
C SER A 19 2.07 9.89 9.36
N GLY A 20 3.39 10.05 9.53
CA GLY A 20 4.30 8.93 9.77
C GLY A 20 4.66 8.13 8.52
N GLN A 21 4.38 8.64 7.32
CA GLN A 21 4.58 7.94 6.05
C GLN A 21 6.05 7.61 5.74
N LEU A 22 7.01 8.22 6.44
CA LEU A 22 8.42 7.84 6.37
C LEU A 22 8.77 6.62 7.24
N GLY A 23 7.89 6.21 8.18
CA GLY A 23 8.11 5.04 9.02
C GLY A 23 9.26 5.20 10.03
N LEU A 24 9.52 6.40 10.53
CA LEU A 24 10.64 6.72 11.42
C LEU A 24 10.23 6.80 12.89
N GLY A 25 8.93 6.57 13.20
CA GLY A 25 8.41 6.67 14.57
C GLY A 25 8.23 8.10 15.05
N ASP A 26 8.13 9.05 14.12
CA ASP A 26 7.84 10.46 14.36
C ASP A 26 7.09 11.08 13.16
N THR A 27 6.74 12.36 13.27
CA THR A 27 6.03 13.10 12.22
C THR A 27 6.86 14.21 11.57
N ASN A 28 8.19 14.19 11.76
CA ASN A 28 9.07 15.21 11.18
C ASN A 28 9.42 14.84 9.74
N SER A 29 9.31 15.79 8.83
CA SER A 29 9.79 15.63 7.44
C SER A 29 11.30 15.41 7.40
N ARG A 30 11.79 14.83 6.33
CA ARG A 30 13.22 14.62 6.09
C ARG A 30 13.61 15.08 4.71
N GLY A 31 14.80 15.68 4.59
CA GLY A 31 15.36 16.15 3.33
C GLY A 31 15.06 17.63 3.04
N ASP A 32 14.40 18.33 3.94
CA ASP A 32 14.14 19.76 3.88
C ASP A 32 15.15 20.61 4.66
N ASN A 33 16.01 19.96 5.47
CA ASN A 33 17.10 20.61 6.19
C ASN A 33 18.47 20.02 5.82
N SER A 34 19.53 20.78 6.14
CA SER A 34 20.91 20.30 5.98
C SER A 34 21.17 19.09 6.89
N SER A 35 21.94 18.12 6.37
CA SER A 35 22.36 16.92 7.12
C SER A 35 21.24 15.91 7.43
N GLU A 36 20.13 15.93 6.74
CA GLU A 36 19.06 14.92 6.90
C GLU A 36 19.12 13.78 5.88
N MET A 37 19.96 13.91 4.85
CA MET A 37 20.10 12.94 3.76
C MET A 37 21.41 12.13 3.88
N GLY A 38 21.59 11.18 2.97
CA GLY A 38 22.78 10.34 2.89
C GLY A 38 22.88 9.37 4.07
N ASP A 39 24.03 9.36 4.75
CA ASP A 39 24.28 8.48 5.91
C ASP A 39 23.45 8.86 7.14
N ASN A 40 23.00 10.11 7.21
CA ASN A 40 22.18 10.59 8.33
C ASN A 40 20.69 10.21 8.18
N LEU A 41 20.23 9.86 6.96
CA LEU A 41 18.87 9.38 6.78
C LEU A 41 18.75 7.96 7.31
N THR A 42 17.90 7.80 8.32
CA THR A 42 17.72 6.51 9.01
C THR A 42 17.05 5.48 8.09
N VAL A 43 17.53 4.24 8.14
CA VAL A 43 16.88 3.08 7.51
C VAL A 43 15.59 2.77 8.28
N ILE A 44 14.53 2.44 7.53
CA ILE A 44 13.25 2.07 8.12
C ILE A 44 13.34 0.64 8.69
N ASP A 45 12.88 0.49 9.93
CA ASP A 45 12.75 -0.83 10.56
C ASP A 45 11.45 -1.50 10.12
N LEU A 46 11.55 -2.61 9.42
CA LEU A 46 10.41 -3.43 8.96
C LEU A 46 10.37 -4.80 9.65
N GLY A 47 11.23 -5.03 10.64
CA GLY A 47 11.31 -6.25 11.44
C GLY A 47 12.66 -6.95 11.34
N THR A 48 12.93 -7.77 12.33
CA THR A 48 14.23 -8.44 12.49
C THR A 48 14.57 -9.31 11.27
N GLY A 49 15.67 -8.96 10.59
CA GLY A 49 16.20 -9.69 9.44
C GLY A 49 15.40 -9.56 8.16
N ARG A 50 14.43 -8.63 8.09
CA ARG A 50 13.60 -8.41 6.91
C ARG A 50 14.28 -7.52 5.88
N THR A 51 14.04 -7.85 4.62
CA THR A 51 14.40 -7.03 3.46
C THR A 51 13.16 -6.77 2.61
N VAL A 52 13.23 -5.74 1.76
CA VAL A 52 12.12 -5.31 0.90
C VAL A 52 12.38 -5.70 -0.54
N ARG A 53 11.35 -6.23 -1.19
CA ARG A 53 11.35 -6.60 -2.62
C ARG A 53 10.67 -5.55 -3.48
N ASP A 54 9.65 -4.88 -2.95
CA ASP A 54 8.87 -3.89 -3.66
C ASP A 54 8.31 -2.86 -2.67
N ILE A 55 8.20 -1.60 -3.07
CA ILE A 55 7.71 -0.51 -2.23
C ILE A 55 6.94 0.50 -3.05
N GLU A 56 5.79 0.91 -2.54
CA GLU A 56 4.92 1.90 -3.16
C GLU A 56 4.58 3.01 -2.18
N ALA A 57 4.68 4.24 -2.65
CA ALA A 57 4.32 5.44 -1.91
C ALA A 57 3.00 6.00 -2.44
N GLY A 58 1.97 5.96 -1.61
CA GLY A 58 0.73 6.71 -1.83
C GLY A 58 0.90 8.18 -1.45
N ASP A 59 -0.20 8.91 -1.28
CA ASP A 59 -0.11 10.32 -0.89
C ASP A 59 0.48 10.48 0.52
N ASN A 60 -0.12 9.81 1.52
CA ASN A 60 0.29 9.91 2.92
C ASN A 60 0.45 8.54 3.61
N HIS A 61 0.66 7.47 2.83
CA HIS A 61 0.97 6.13 3.34
C HIS A 61 1.99 5.45 2.44
N THR A 62 2.64 4.44 2.96
CA THR A 62 3.64 3.63 2.25
C THR A 62 3.34 2.16 2.49
N CYS A 63 3.48 1.33 1.49
CA CYS A 63 3.35 -0.12 1.59
C CYS A 63 4.56 -0.81 0.97
N ALA A 64 5.02 -1.88 1.58
CA ALA A 64 6.14 -2.68 1.09
C ALA A 64 5.80 -4.18 1.08
N ILE A 65 6.31 -4.88 0.07
CA ILE A 65 6.36 -6.35 0.01
C ILE A 65 7.72 -6.78 0.53
N LEU A 66 7.73 -7.60 1.56
CA LEU A 66 8.95 -8.10 2.18
C LEU A 66 9.50 -9.35 1.46
N ASP A 67 10.67 -9.81 1.88
CA ASP A 67 11.36 -11.01 1.36
C ASP A 67 10.53 -12.29 1.48
N ASP A 68 9.66 -12.39 2.51
CA ASP A 68 8.72 -13.49 2.70
C ASP A 68 7.38 -13.30 1.98
N SER A 69 7.27 -12.27 1.14
CA SER A 69 6.06 -11.89 0.39
C SER A 69 4.88 -11.45 1.26
N SER A 70 5.10 -11.14 2.54
CA SER A 70 4.15 -10.43 3.38
C SER A 70 4.12 -8.94 3.00
N VAL A 71 3.03 -8.26 3.33
CA VAL A 71 2.85 -6.81 3.10
C VAL A 71 2.82 -6.09 4.43
N LYS A 72 3.59 -5.02 4.56
CA LYS A 72 3.49 -4.06 5.66
C LYS A 72 3.19 -2.68 5.12
N CYS A 73 2.24 -1.98 5.73
CA CYS A 73 1.86 -0.62 5.36
C CYS A 73 1.93 0.29 6.59
N TRP A 74 2.34 1.54 6.39
CA TRP A 74 2.46 2.56 7.43
C TRP A 74 2.13 3.96 6.88
N GLY A 75 1.98 4.95 7.75
CA GLY A 75 1.50 6.28 7.42
C GLY A 75 0.04 6.46 7.83
N SER A 76 -0.67 7.32 7.10
CA SER A 76 -2.09 7.63 7.31
C SER A 76 -2.98 6.40 7.12
N ASN A 77 -3.99 6.26 7.99
CA ASN A 77 -4.94 5.16 7.96
C ASN A 77 -6.42 5.59 8.12
N ALA A 78 -6.72 6.85 7.93
CA ALA A 78 -8.08 7.37 8.20
C ALA A 78 -9.20 6.68 7.39
N SER A 79 -8.86 6.10 6.23
CA SER A 79 -9.77 5.34 5.36
C SER A 79 -9.54 3.82 5.38
N GLY A 80 -8.67 3.31 6.25
CA GLY A 80 -8.30 1.90 6.29
C GLY A 80 -7.25 1.49 5.25
N GLN A 81 -6.53 2.45 4.65
CA GLN A 81 -5.56 2.20 3.57
C GLN A 81 -4.35 1.35 3.98
N LEU A 82 -4.08 1.18 5.28
CA LEU A 82 -3.07 0.25 5.76
C LEU A 82 -3.55 -1.20 5.81
N GLY A 83 -4.87 -1.45 5.72
CA GLY A 83 -5.45 -2.79 5.71
C GLY A 83 -5.35 -3.54 7.04
N LEU A 84 -5.28 -2.84 8.15
CA LEU A 84 -5.05 -3.41 9.49
C LEU A 84 -6.34 -3.67 10.28
N GLY A 85 -7.52 -3.36 9.70
CA GLY A 85 -8.82 -3.55 10.35
C GLY A 85 -9.16 -2.50 11.42
N HIS A 86 -8.51 -1.34 11.36
CA HIS A 86 -8.75 -0.16 12.17
C HIS A 86 -8.32 1.09 11.39
N THR A 87 -8.53 2.27 11.94
CA THR A 87 -8.21 3.55 11.30
C THR A 87 -7.03 4.29 11.94
N ASP A 88 -6.32 3.66 12.88
CA ASP A 88 -5.15 4.28 13.50
C ASP A 88 -3.97 4.28 12.53
N SER A 89 -3.30 5.42 12.40
CA SER A 89 -2.04 5.55 11.65
C SER A 89 -0.93 4.70 12.28
N ARG A 90 0.13 4.46 11.54
CA ARG A 90 1.33 3.72 12.00
C ARG A 90 2.57 4.41 11.47
N GLY A 91 3.64 4.37 12.27
CA GLY A 91 4.93 4.96 11.91
C GLY A 91 5.06 6.42 12.33
N ASP A 92 4.03 7.01 12.92
CA ASP A 92 4.01 8.36 13.48
C ASP A 92 4.37 8.41 14.97
N GLY A 93 4.41 7.26 15.64
CA GLY A 93 4.75 7.10 17.04
C GLY A 93 5.84 6.06 17.31
N LEU A 94 6.41 6.12 18.52
CA LEU A 94 7.42 5.15 18.97
C LEU A 94 6.83 3.74 19.05
N ASN A 95 7.64 2.73 18.70
CA ASN A 95 7.28 1.31 18.76
C ASN A 95 6.12 0.88 17.85
N GLU A 96 5.84 1.59 16.77
CA GLU A 96 4.82 1.24 15.80
C GLU A 96 5.37 0.52 14.56
N MET A 97 6.69 0.56 14.37
CA MET A 97 7.40 -0.06 13.25
C MET A 97 8.11 -1.37 13.69
N GLY A 98 8.89 -1.93 12.79
CA GLY A 98 9.66 -3.15 13.06
C GLY A 98 8.77 -4.38 13.26
N ASP A 99 9.11 -5.20 14.25
CA ASP A 99 8.35 -6.40 14.59
C ASP A 99 6.96 -6.07 15.19
N ASN A 100 6.73 -4.84 15.63
CA ASN A 100 5.43 -4.38 16.14
C ASN A 100 4.45 -3.97 15.02
N LEU A 101 4.93 -3.66 13.82
CA LEU A 101 4.07 -3.39 12.68
C LEU A 101 3.50 -4.70 12.13
N THR A 102 2.21 -4.89 12.31
CA THR A 102 1.50 -6.09 11.84
C THR A 102 1.47 -6.13 10.31
N ALA A 103 1.74 -7.29 9.73
CA ALA A 103 1.55 -7.51 8.30
C ALA A 103 0.05 -7.50 7.95
N VAL A 104 -0.27 -7.02 6.74
CA VAL A 104 -1.63 -7.05 6.19
C VAL A 104 -2.06 -8.51 6.00
N ASP A 105 -3.21 -8.87 6.57
CA ASP A 105 -3.79 -10.21 6.38
C ASP A 105 -4.51 -10.28 5.03
N LEU A 106 -3.87 -10.88 4.05
CA LEU A 106 -4.40 -11.06 2.69
C LEU A 106 -5.30 -12.30 2.54
N GLY A 107 -5.45 -13.09 3.60
CA GLY A 107 -6.18 -14.36 3.64
C GLY A 107 -5.26 -15.55 3.80
N THR A 108 -5.83 -16.67 4.26
CA THR A 108 -5.07 -17.87 4.62
C THR A 108 -4.19 -18.36 3.47
N GLY A 109 -2.88 -18.37 3.71
CA GLY A 109 -1.87 -18.83 2.76
C GLY A 109 -1.67 -17.93 1.55
N ARG A 110 -2.21 -16.71 1.56
CA ARG A 110 -2.02 -15.74 0.48
C ARG A 110 -0.81 -14.83 0.74
N THR A 111 -0.09 -14.55 -0.33
CA THR A 111 1.03 -13.63 -0.36
C THR A 111 0.86 -12.62 -1.51
N ALA A 112 1.58 -11.50 -1.45
CA ALA A 112 1.56 -10.50 -2.51
C ALA A 112 2.70 -10.70 -3.50
N THR A 113 2.41 -10.46 -4.79
CA THR A 113 3.41 -10.44 -5.87
C THR A 113 3.65 -9.05 -6.43
N ALA A 114 2.69 -8.14 -6.30
CA ALA A 114 2.79 -6.73 -6.65
C ALA A 114 1.87 -5.92 -5.73
N ILE A 115 2.19 -4.64 -5.54
CA ILE A 115 1.40 -3.70 -4.76
C ILE A 115 1.29 -2.38 -5.52
N ALA A 116 0.23 -1.63 -5.29
CA ALA A 116 0.05 -0.27 -5.79
C ALA A 116 -0.65 0.58 -4.73
N ALA A 117 -0.20 1.80 -4.52
CA ALA A 117 -0.73 2.75 -3.57
C ALA A 117 -1.22 4.01 -4.27
N GLY A 118 -2.50 4.35 -4.10
CA GLY A 118 -3.11 5.58 -4.59
C GLY A 118 -3.15 6.67 -3.54
N TYR A 119 -4.08 7.63 -3.66
CA TYR A 119 -4.21 8.72 -2.69
C TYR A 119 -4.48 8.20 -1.28
N GLN A 120 -5.54 7.39 -1.10
CA GLN A 120 -5.92 6.79 0.18
C GLN A 120 -6.44 5.34 -0.01
N HIS A 121 -5.96 4.63 -1.02
CA HIS A 121 -6.27 3.22 -1.21
C HIS A 121 -5.03 2.44 -1.60
N THR A 122 -5.08 1.15 -1.36
CA THR A 122 -3.99 0.21 -1.66
C THR A 122 -4.57 -1.00 -2.36
N CYS A 123 -3.87 -1.51 -3.36
CA CYS A 123 -4.22 -2.73 -4.08
C CYS A 123 -3.03 -3.67 -4.13
N ALA A 124 -3.27 -4.97 -4.05
CA ALA A 124 -2.24 -6.00 -4.20
C ALA A 124 -2.68 -7.06 -5.22
N ILE A 125 -1.73 -7.50 -6.05
CA ILE A 125 -1.86 -8.76 -6.80
C ILE A 125 -1.34 -9.88 -5.90
N LEU A 126 -2.15 -10.91 -5.73
CA LEU A 126 -1.81 -12.05 -4.90
C LEU A 126 -1.06 -13.14 -5.70
N ASP A 127 -0.54 -14.14 -4.99
CA ASP A 127 0.17 -15.31 -5.53
C ASP A 127 -0.65 -16.10 -6.56
N ASN A 128 -2.00 -16.03 -6.48
CA ASN A 128 -2.92 -16.64 -7.44
C ASN A 128 -3.35 -15.69 -8.57
N SER A 129 -2.67 -14.54 -8.72
CA SER A 129 -2.96 -13.50 -9.72
C SER A 129 -4.34 -12.83 -9.59
N SER A 130 -5.02 -12.99 -8.46
CA SER A 130 -6.20 -12.19 -8.13
C SER A 130 -5.81 -10.84 -7.53
N ILE A 131 -6.71 -9.87 -7.55
CA ILE A 131 -6.49 -8.55 -6.96
C ILE A 131 -7.39 -8.38 -5.73
N LYS A 132 -6.83 -7.80 -4.67
CA LYS A 132 -7.57 -7.23 -3.54
C LYS A 132 -7.19 -5.78 -3.37
N CYS A 133 -8.19 -4.92 -3.10
CA CYS A 133 -7.99 -3.49 -2.80
C CYS A 133 -8.69 -3.12 -1.50
N TRP A 134 -8.11 -2.17 -0.76
CA TRP A 134 -8.62 -1.66 0.51
C TRP A 134 -8.29 -0.17 0.67
N GLY A 135 -8.91 0.51 1.63
CA GLY A 135 -8.82 1.96 1.83
C GLY A 135 -10.08 2.68 1.38
N LEU A 136 -9.91 3.90 0.90
CA LEU A 136 -10.97 4.79 0.40
C LEU A 136 -11.62 4.24 -0.86
N ASN A 137 -12.96 4.37 -0.95
CA ASN A 137 -13.74 3.87 -2.07
C ASN A 137 -14.87 4.81 -2.54
N ASP A 138 -14.82 6.07 -2.23
CA ASP A 138 -15.87 7.04 -2.56
C ASP A 138 -16.13 7.21 -4.07
N SER A 139 -15.17 6.84 -4.90
CA SER A 139 -15.24 6.84 -6.37
C SER A 139 -15.28 5.44 -6.98
N GLY A 140 -15.40 4.37 -6.18
CA GLY A 140 -15.37 2.99 -6.65
C GLY A 140 -13.96 2.45 -6.98
N GLN A 141 -12.90 3.11 -6.50
CA GLN A 141 -11.50 2.77 -6.80
C GLN A 141 -11.07 1.40 -6.28
N LEU A 142 -11.83 0.79 -5.36
CA LEU A 142 -11.58 -0.58 -4.90
C LEU A 142 -12.16 -1.66 -5.83
N GLY A 143 -13.00 -1.29 -6.81
CA GLY A 143 -13.54 -2.22 -7.81
C GLY A 143 -14.51 -3.28 -7.26
N GLN A 144 -15.18 -2.99 -6.13
CA GLN A 144 -16.08 -3.94 -5.44
C GLN A 144 -17.57 -3.78 -5.84
N GLY A 145 -17.87 -2.85 -6.77
CA GLY A 145 -19.24 -2.58 -7.21
C GLY A 145 -20.06 -1.72 -6.25
N ASP A 146 -19.42 -1.10 -5.28
CA ASP A 146 -19.99 -0.14 -4.33
C ASP A 146 -19.00 0.99 -4.03
N THR A 147 -19.34 1.89 -3.10
CA THR A 147 -18.50 3.02 -2.70
C THR A 147 -18.14 2.98 -1.20
N ASN A 148 -18.21 1.82 -0.54
CA ASN A 148 -17.86 1.69 0.86
C ASN A 148 -16.35 1.47 1.02
N ASN A 149 -15.74 2.13 2.02
CA ASN A 149 -14.35 1.89 2.39
C ASN A 149 -14.14 0.44 2.88
N ARG A 150 -12.91 -0.03 2.81
CA ARG A 150 -12.50 -1.36 3.26
C ARG A 150 -11.18 -1.26 4.04
N GLY A 151 -10.95 -2.18 4.98
CA GLY A 151 -9.72 -2.18 5.78
C GLY A 151 -9.79 -1.37 7.06
N ASP A 152 -10.88 -0.63 7.28
CA ASP A 152 -11.14 0.24 8.43
C ASP A 152 -11.83 -0.48 9.61
N GLY A 153 -12.09 -1.77 9.49
CA GLY A 153 -12.84 -2.59 10.45
C GLY A 153 -14.35 -2.61 10.21
N ILE A 154 -14.90 -1.63 9.53
CA ILE A 154 -16.34 -1.52 9.19
C ILE A 154 -16.61 -2.25 7.87
N GLY A 155 -15.77 -2.02 6.85
CA GLY A 155 -15.88 -2.59 5.52
C GLY A 155 -15.18 -3.94 5.34
N GLY A 156 -14.57 -4.46 6.39
CA GLY A 156 -13.87 -5.75 6.40
C GLY A 156 -12.37 -5.65 6.15
N ASN A 157 -11.63 -6.55 6.78
CA ASN A 157 -10.19 -6.69 6.58
C ASN A 157 -9.90 -7.29 5.20
N PRO A 158 -8.72 -7.06 4.62
CA PRO A 158 -8.35 -7.61 3.31
C PRO A 158 -8.51 -9.12 3.19
N ASN A 159 -8.33 -9.90 4.29
CA ASN A 159 -8.53 -11.35 4.29
C ASN A 159 -9.96 -11.75 3.91
N ASN A 160 -10.96 -10.97 4.31
CA ASN A 160 -12.38 -11.25 4.07
C ASN A 160 -12.91 -10.63 2.77
N LEU A 161 -12.13 -9.75 2.12
CA LEU A 161 -12.56 -9.11 0.88
C LEU A 161 -12.58 -10.12 -0.27
N PRO A 162 -13.62 -10.09 -1.09
CA PRO A 162 -13.60 -10.83 -2.35
C PRO A 162 -12.52 -10.26 -3.27
N SER A 163 -11.99 -11.10 -4.13
CA SER A 163 -11.13 -10.64 -5.23
C SER A 163 -11.95 -9.83 -6.22
N ILE A 164 -11.31 -8.85 -6.87
CA ILE A 164 -11.94 -8.03 -7.90
C ILE A 164 -12.30 -8.92 -9.10
N ASP A 165 -13.52 -8.75 -9.64
CA ASP A 165 -13.95 -9.43 -10.84
C ASP A 165 -13.31 -8.82 -12.10
N LEU A 166 -12.29 -9.48 -12.60
CA LEU A 166 -11.61 -9.10 -13.84
C LEU A 166 -12.27 -9.67 -15.09
N GLY A 167 -13.36 -10.45 -14.93
CA GLY A 167 -14.04 -11.20 -15.98
C GLY A 167 -13.59 -12.67 -16.00
N SER A 168 -14.43 -13.50 -16.64
CA SER A 168 -14.28 -14.97 -16.64
C SER A 168 -12.89 -15.40 -17.13
N GLY A 169 -12.17 -16.13 -16.28
CA GLY A 169 -10.86 -16.71 -16.59
C GLY A 169 -9.73 -15.67 -16.72
N LYS A 170 -9.93 -14.41 -16.32
CA LYS A 170 -8.92 -13.37 -16.38
C LYS A 170 -8.15 -13.25 -15.07
N THR A 171 -6.85 -13.03 -15.20
CA THR A 171 -5.92 -12.82 -14.09
C THR A 171 -5.12 -11.55 -14.30
N ALA A 172 -4.59 -10.97 -13.20
CA ALA A 172 -3.79 -9.76 -13.26
C ALA A 172 -2.30 -10.08 -13.40
N ARG A 173 -1.58 -9.26 -14.21
CA ARG A 173 -0.13 -9.30 -14.38
C ARG A 173 0.57 -8.07 -13.79
N ALA A 174 -0.09 -6.91 -13.84
CA ALA A 174 0.40 -5.67 -13.26
C ALA A 174 -0.78 -4.83 -12.77
N ILE A 175 -0.52 -3.98 -11.80
CA ILE A 175 -1.48 -3.07 -11.20
C ILE A 175 -0.83 -1.71 -10.99
N SER A 176 -1.62 -0.65 -11.14
CA SER A 176 -1.21 0.72 -10.82
C SER A 176 -2.39 1.46 -10.24
N ALA A 177 -2.14 2.37 -9.33
CA ALA A 177 -3.14 3.22 -8.71
C ALA A 177 -2.80 4.69 -8.99
N GLY A 178 -3.80 5.46 -9.38
CA GLY A 178 -3.76 6.92 -9.36
C GLY A 178 -4.42 7.45 -8.08
N ASP A 179 -4.79 8.73 -8.07
CA ASP A 179 -5.39 9.34 -6.88
C ASP A 179 -6.66 8.59 -6.45
N SER A 180 -7.64 8.47 -7.35
CA SER A 180 -8.95 7.86 -7.07
C SER A 180 -9.37 6.85 -8.16
N HIS A 181 -8.42 6.24 -8.86
CA HIS A 181 -8.67 5.18 -9.84
C HIS A 181 -7.59 4.10 -9.75
N THR A 182 -7.89 2.94 -10.29
CA THR A 182 -6.98 1.79 -10.34
C THR A 182 -7.01 1.18 -11.73
N CYS A 183 -5.87 0.79 -12.26
CA CYS A 183 -5.74 0.09 -13.53
C CYS A 183 -4.98 -1.21 -13.37
N ALA A 184 -5.38 -2.25 -14.09
CA ALA A 184 -4.68 -3.53 -14.13
C ALA A 184 -4.41 -3.98 -15.57
N ILE A 185 -3.23 -4.53 -15.81
CA ILE A 185 -2.90 -5.27 -17.04
C ILE A 185 -3.24 -6.74 -16.79
N LEU A 186 -4.04 -7.31 -17.68
CA LEU A 186 -4.47 -8.70 -17.58
C LEU A 186 -3.53 -9.67 -18.30
N ASP A 187 -3.74 -10.96 -18.09
CA ASP A 187 -2.99 -12.07 -18.70
C ASP A 187 -2.99 -12.05 -20.24
N ASN A 188 -4.07 -11.54 -20.85
CA ASN A 188 -4.20 -11.36 -22.29
C ASN A 188 -3.69 -10.01 -22.83
N ALA A 189 -2.93 -9.26 -22.00
CA ALA A 189 -2.41 -7.93 -22.28
C ALA A 189 -3.48 -6.82 -22.46
N SER A 190 -4.76 -7.07 -22.19
CA SER A 190 -5.75 -6.02 -22.09
C SER A 190 -5.61 -5.22 -20.81
N ILE A 191 -6.08 -3.98 -20.79
CA ILE A 191 -6.11 -3.11 -19.63
C ILE A 191 -7.56 -2.98 -19.16
N LYS A 192 -7.74 -2.98 -17.84
CA LYS A 192 -9.00 -2.58 -17.18
C LYS A 192 -8.69 -1.52 -16.15
N CYS A 193 -9.47 -0.44 -16.19
CA CYS A 193 -9.41 0.63 -15.20
C CYS A 193 -10.78 0.81 -14.56
N TRP A 194 -10.81 1.23 -13.29
CA TRP A 194 -12.01 1.50 -12.51
C TRP A 194 -11.76 2.61 -11.48
N GLY A 195 -12.84 3.20 -10.96
CA GLY A 195 -12.77 4.33 -10.03
C GLY A 195 -13.22 5.63 -10.69
N SER A 196 -12.63 6.75 -10.25
CA SER A 196 -12.92 8.08 -10.80
C SER A 196 -12.61 8.16 -12.29
N ASN A 197 -13.47 8.89 -13.02
CA ASN A 197 -13.27 9.25 -14.44
C ASN A 197 -13.64 10.71 -14.71
N ILE A 198 -13.45 11.59 -13.71
CA ILE A 198 -13.85 13.00 -13.82
C ILE A 198 -13.04 13.73 -14.89
N SER A 199 -11.79 13.35 -15.07
CA SER A 199 -10.86 13.92 -16.06
C SER A 199 -10.53 12.97 -17.21
N GLY A 200 -11.26 11.85 -17.36
CA GLY A 200 -11.02 10.86 -18.40
C GLY A 200 -9.94 9.83 -18.06
N GLU A 201 -9.70 9.58 -16.77
CA GLU A 201 -8.61 8.72 -16.27
C GLU A 201 -8.76 7.25 -16.68
N LEU A 202 -9.97 6.83 -17.04
CA LEU A 202 -10.24 5.43 -17.40
C LEU A 202 -10.09 5.14 -18.90
N GLY A 203 -9.93 6.17 -19.75
CA GLY A 203 -9.77 6.06 -21.21
C GLY A 203 -11.08 6.10 -21.99
#